data_24132d26e526017cc2f87eab4f3c702b
#
_entry.id   24132d26e526017cc2f87eab4f3c702b
#
_cell.length_a   1.000
_cell.length_b   1.000
_cell.length_c   1.000
_cell.angle_alpha   90.00
_cell.angle_beta   90.00
_cell.angle_gamma   90.00
#
_symmetry.space_group_name_H-M   'P 1'
#
loop_
_entity.id
_entity.type
_entity.pdbx_description
1 polymer ?
#
loop_
_entity_poly.entity_id
_entity_poly.type
_entity_poly.pdbx_seq_one_letter_code
_entity_poly.pdbx_strand_id
1 'polypeptide(L)'
;MANYIEKDRGFTKGATKIRSLYTERDEEYMELNDRKESLRGEYVLQYPYRRATGPILGRFFTEIRDHKRFLGVKTAAGKVLCPPVEVDPDTLNDMSVDDLVEVGPAGCVISWTWLREPRPSNPLQRPFAWALIKLDGADSALLHAIDAGSESAMQTGMRVMPRFCDERNGGIRDIACFVPED
;
A
#
# COMPACT_ATOMS: atom_id res chain seq x y z
N MET A 1 -30.00 -18.45 12.82
CA MET A 1 -28.67 -17.84 12.51
C MET A 1 -28.21 -16.82 13.55
N ALA A 2 -29.10 -16.20 14.33
CA ALA A 2 -28.72 -15.20 15.35
C ALA A 2 -27.91 -15.75 16.54
N ASN A 3 -28.02 -17.03 16.87
CA ASN A 3 -27.37 -17.64 18.04
C ASN A 3 -25.94 -18.16 17.81
N TYR A 4 -25.43 -18.14 16.57
CA TYR A 4 -24.10 -18.65 16.28
C TYR A 4 -23.00 -17.60 16.55
N ILE A 5 -23.35 -16.33 16.48
CA ILE A 5 -22.39 -15.22 16.62
C ILE A 5 -22.19 -14.83 18.08
N GLU A 6 -23.14 -15.14 18.96
CA GLU A 6 -23.10 -14.79 20.39
C GLU A 6 -22.21 -15.68 21.24
N LYS A 7 -21.74 -16.83 20.71
CA LYS A 7 -21.02 -17.86 21.47
C LYS A 7 -19.50 -17.84 21.34
N ASP A 8 -18.91 -17.05 20.48
CA ASP A 8 -17.45 -17.09 20.25
C ASP A 8 -16.74 -15.79 20.65
N ARG A 9 -16.27 -15.86 21.90
CA ARG A 9 -15.03 -15.28 22.44
C ARG A 9 -14.49 -14.00 21.76
N GLY A 10 -14.92 -12.84 22.21
CA GLY A 10 -14.24 -11.57 21.97
C GLY A 10 -14.55 -10.88 20.65
N PHE A 11 -15.31 -11.49 19.76
CA PHE A 11 -15.77 -10.92 18.49
C PHE A 11 -17.03 -10.06 18.62
N THR A 12 -17.67 -10.07 19.80
CA THR A 12 -19.00 -9.48 20.00
C THR A 12 -19.09 -7.99 19.70
N LYS A 13 -18.09 -7.18 20.03
CA LYS A 13 -18.14 -5.74 19.76
C LYS A 13 -18.04 -5.40 18.26
N GLY A 14 -17.20 -6.14 17.52
CA GLY A 14 -17.07 -5.99 16.08
C GLY A 14 -18.29 -6.55 15.31
N ALA A 15 -18.76 -7.72 15.72
CA ALA A 15 -19.93 -8.37 15.12
C ALA A 15 -21.23 -7.59 15.33
N THR A 16 -21.38 -6.96 16.50
CA THR A 16 -22.56 -6.10 16.79
C THR A 16 -22.56 -4.86 15.90
N LYS A 17 -21.41 -4.25 15.68
CA LYS A 17 -21.28 -3.09 14.79
C LYS A 17 -21.53 -3.44 13.31
N ILE A 18 -21.01 -4.57 12.86
CA ILE A 18 -21.27 -5.09 11.52
C ILE A 18 -22.74 -5.41 11.33
N ARG A 19 -23.40 -6.01 12.31
CA ARG A 19 -24.82 -6.36 12.25
C ARG A 19 -25.71 -5.13 12.18
N SER A 20 -25.42 -4.07 12.93
CA SER A 20 -26.18 -2.83 12.86
C SER A 20 -26.05 -2.15 11.48
N LEU A 21 -24.86 -2.18 10.90
CA LEU A 21 -24.64 -1.67 9.55
C LEU A 21 -25.39 -2.46 8.47
N TYR A 22 -25.51 -3.77 8.63
CA TYR A 22 -26.27 -4.60 7.70
C TYR A 22 -27.79 -4.36 7.81
N THR A 23 -28.32 -4.20 9.03
CA THR A 23 -29.77 -4.02 9.24
C THR A 23 -30.27 -2.72 8.64
N GLU A 24 -29.53 -1.62 8.82
CA GLU A 24 -29.88 -0.32 8.23
C GLU A 24 -29.82 -0.35 6.68
N ARG A 25 -28.85 -1.11 6.13
CA ARG A 25 -28.70 -1.27 4.67
C ARG A 25 -29.74 -2.22 4.07
N ASP A 26 -30.14 -3.23 4.79
CA ASP A 26 -31.17 -4.15 4.34
C ASP A 26 -32.52 -3.42 4.18
N GLU A 27 -32.84 -2.47 5.05
CA GLU A 27 -34.03 -1.63 4.94
C GLU A 27 -33.93 -0.69 3.72
N GLU A 28 -32.82 -0.01 3.52
CA GLU A 28 -32.56 0.82 2.34
C GLU A 28 -32.58 0.02 1.03
N TYR A 29 -32.09 -1.20 1.05
CA TYR A 29 -32.11 -2.12 -0.08
C TYR A 29 -33.50 -2.57 -0.45
N MET A 30 -34.35 -2.80 0.53
CA MET A 30 -35.79 -3.16 0.34
C MET A 30 -36.57 -1.98 -0.22
N GLU A 31 -36.35 -0.75 0.27
CA GLU A 31 -36.99 0.45 -0.26
C GLU A 31 -36.62 0.74 -1.72
N LEU A 32 -35.34 0.59 -2.10
CA LEU A 32 -34.88 0.78 -3.46
C LEU A 32 -35.43 -0.26 -4.43
N ASN A 33 -35.59 -1.51 -3.96
CA ASN A 33 -36.15 -2.60 -4.76
C ASN A 33 -37.61 -2.36 -5.10
N ASP A 34 -38.41 -1.81 -4.15
CA ASP A 34 -39.80 -1.48 -4.36
C ASP A 34 -40.01 -0.34 -5.37
N ARG A 35 -39.02 0.55 -5.53
CA ARG A 35 -39.07 1.65 -6.50
C ARG A 35 -38.65 1.25 -7.92
N LYS A 36 -38.26 0.00 -8.16
CA LYS A 36 -37.72 -0.49 -9.44
C LYS A 36 -36.55 0.32 -9.97
N GLU A 37 -35.78 0.95 -9.09
CA GLU A 37 -34.57 1.69 -9.42
C GLU A 37 -33.35 0.78 -9.41
N SER A 38 -32.27 1.20 -10.07
CA SER A 38 -31.00 0.48 -10.05
C SER A 38 -30.43 0.45 -8.64
N LEU A 39 -30.39 -0.73 -8.01
CA LEU A 39 -29.83 -0.91 -6.68
C LEU A 39 -28.33 -0.62 -6.68
N ARG A 40 -27.92 0.34 -5.88
CA ARG A 40 -26.52 0.65 -5.59
C ARG A 40 -26.33 0.61 -4.08
N GLY A 41 -25.53 -0.32 -3.62
CA GLY A 41 -25.15 -0.45 -2.21
C GLY A 41 -23.63 -0.35 -2.07
N GLU A 42 -23.17 0.21 -0.96
CA GLU A 42 -21.79 0.13 -0.56
C GLU A 42 -21.59 -1.21 0.17
N TYR A 43 -20.72 -2.07 -0.36
CA TYR A 43 -20.33 -3.30 0.31
C TYR A 43 -19.01 -3.10 1.01
N VAL A 44 -19.01 -3.06 2.34
CA VAL A 44 -17.81 -2.94 3.16
C VAL A 44 -17.56 -4.25 3.88
N LEU A 45 -16.45 -4.89 3.53
CA LEU A 45 -15.95 -6.09 4.20
C LEU A 45 -14.72 -5.72 5.01
N GLN A 46 -14.78 -5.80 6.33
CA GLN A 46 -13.69 -5.43 7.22
C GLN A 46 -13.45 -6.51 8.25
N TYR A 47 -12.28 -7.17 8.15
CA TYR A 47 -11.84 -8.18 9.10
C TYR A 47 -10.60 -7.71 9.84
N PRO A 48 -10.65 -7.58 11.17
CA PRO A 48 -9.43 -7.35 11.95
C PRO A 48 -8.65 -8.68 12.04
N TYR A 49 -7.49 -8.73 11.40
CA TYR A 49 -6.56 -9.86 11.53
C TYR A 49 -5.14 -9.36 11.67
N ARG A 50 -4.28 -10.19 12.27
CA ARG A 50 -2.85 -9.96 12.37
C ARG A 50 -2.13 -11.00 11.54
N ARG A 51 -1.17 -10.57 10.72
CA ARG A 51 -0.33 -11.43 9.91
C ARG A 51 1.12 -10.99 10.07
N ALA A 52 2.05 -11.95 10.17
CA ALA A 52 3.47 -11.68 10.01
C ALA A 52 3.75 -11.23 8.57
N THR A 53 4.64 -10.26 8.41
CA THR A 53 5.05 -9.76 7.09
C THR A 53 5.93 -10.74 6.33
N GLY A 54 6.53 -11.73 7.02
CA GLY A 54 7.58 -12.58 6.48
C GLY A 54 8.98 -12.03 6.75
N PRO A 55 10.03 -12.83 6.57
CA PRO A 55 11.41 -12.43 6.87
C PRO A 55 11.93 -11.35 5.91
N ILE A 56 11.59 -11.44 4.62
CA ILE A 56 12.07 -10.53 3.58
C ILE A 56 11.44 -9.15 3.71
N LEU A 57 10.09 -9.09 3.69
CA LEU A 57 9.37 -7.82 3.87
C LEU A 57 9.56 -7.24 5.27
N GLY A 58 9.69 -8.09 6.30
CA GLY A 58 10.00 -7.65 7.65
C GLY A 58 11.35 -6.92 7.70
N ARG A 59 12.38 -7.47 7.05
CA ARG A 59 13.69 -6.82 6.95
C ARG A 59 13.62 -5.52 6.15
N PHE A 60 12.94 -5.50 5.02
CA PHE A 60 12.73 -4.30 4.20
C PHE A 60 12.13 -3.14 5.01
N PHE A 61 11.03 -3.38 5.73
CA PHE A 61 10.41 -2.34 6.54
C PHE A 61 11.23 -1.93 7.75
N THR A 62 11.99 -2.84 8.33
CA THR A 62 12.93 -2.53 9.42
C THR A 62 14.05 -1.59 8.93
N GLU A 63 14.62 -1.84 7.75
CA GLU A 63 15.65 -0.98 7.18
C GLU A 63 15.12 0.42 6.82
N ILE A 64 13.89 0.52 6.32
CA ILE A 64 13.24 1.82 6.09
C ILE A 64 13.07 2.57 7.42
N ARG A 65 12.56 1.89 8.46
CA ARG A 65 12.30 2.49 9.77
C ARG A 65 13.59 2.96 10.44
N ASP A 66 14.59 2.10 10.53
CA ASP A 66 15.76 2.32 11.38
C ASP A 66 16.86 3.08 10.64
N HIS A 67 17.05 2.81 9.35
CA HIS A 67 18.19 3.29 8.59
C HIS A 67 17.83 4.17 7.38
N LYS A 68 16.54 4.32 7.03
CA LYS A 68 16.07 5.04 5.84
C LYS A 68 16.67 4.48 4.54
N ARG A 69 16.86 3.15 4.49
CA ARG A 69 17.43 2.43 3.34
C ARG A 69 16.39 1.54 2.70
N PHE A 70 16.49 1.39 1.39
CA PHE A 70 15.68 0.46 0.63
C PHE A 70 16.47 -0.82 0.35
N LEU A 71 15.79 -1.94 0.45
CA LEU A 71 16.30 -3.24 0.03
C LEU A 71 15.49 -3.75 -1.15
N GLY A 72 16.16 -4.32 -2.12
CA GLY A 72 15.57 -5.22 -3.11
C GLY A 72 15.95 -6.66 -2.78
N VAL A 73 15.32 -7.62 -3.44
CA VAL A 73 15.70 -9.03 -3.40
C VAL A 73 16.17 -9.48 -4.77
N LYS A 74 17.31 -10.16 -4.82
CA LYS A 74 17.90 -10.63 -6.07
C LYS A 74 17.40 -12.03 -6.39
N THR A 75 16.67 -12.18 -7.51
CA THR A 75 16.12 -13.45 -7.99
C THR A 75 17.18 -14.36 -8.56
N ALA A 76 16.86 -15.64 -8.76
CA ALA A 76 17.76 -16.61 -9.44
C ALA A 76 18.13 -16.18 -10.86
N ALA A 77 17.27 -15.42 -11.54
CA ALA A 77 17.56 -14.82 -12.85
C ALA A 77 18.46 -13.58 -12.79
N GLY A 78 18.88 -13.17 -11.58
CA GLY A 78 19.75 -12.01 -11.38
C GLY A 78 19.04 -10.66 -11.36
N LYS A 79 17.69 -10.63 -11.47
CA LYS A 79 16.89 -9.40 -11.35
C LYS A 79 16.76 -8.99 -9.89
N VAL A 80 16.77 -7.68 -9.63
CA VAL A 80 16.57 -7.11 -8.30
C VAL A 80 15.15 -6.54 -8.21
N LEU A 81 14.31 -7.12 -7.36
CA LEU A 81 12.93 -6.70 -7.16
C LEU A 81 12.81 -5.79 -5.93
N CYS A 82 12.27 -4.58 -6.12
CA CYS A 82 11.93 -3.64 -5.06
C CYS A 82 10.54 -3.04 -5.31
N PRO A 83 9.55 -3.19 -4.38
CA PRO A 83 9.66 -3.88 -3.08
C PRO A 83 10.05 -5.36 -3.23
N PRO A 84 10.78 -5.93 -2.24
CA PRO A 84 11.16 -7.33 -2.28
C PRO A 84 9.96 -8.26 -2.09
N VAL A 85 10.10 -9.50 -2.54
CA VAL A 85 9.08 -10.54 -2.47
C VAL A 85 9.58 -11.73 -1.65
N GLU A 86 8.66 -12.48 -1.04
CA GLU A 86 9.00 -13.67 -0.25
C GLU A 86 9.28 -14.91 -1.11
N VAL A 87 8.76 -14.90 -2.35
CA VAL A 87 8.86 -16.03 -3.28
C VAL A 87 9.34 -15.51 -4.64
N ASP A 88 10.31 -16.17 -5.23
CA ASP A 88 10.80 -15.87 -6.58
C ASP A 88 9.68 -16.11 -7.60
N PRO A 89 9.27 -15.10 -8.38
CA PRO A 89 8.12 -15.23 -9.29
C PRO A 89 8.38 -16.19 -10.48
N ASP A 90 9.64 -16.42 -10.84
CA ASP A 90 10.00 -17.25 -11.97
C ASP A 90 10.18 -18.74 -11.56
N THR A 91 10.75 -18.99 -10.38
CA THR A 91 11.08 -20.36 -9.91
C THR A 91 10.11 -20.89 -8.86
N LEU A 92 9.30 -20.02 -8.24
CA LEU A 92 8.39 -20.30 -7.13
C LEU A 92 9.09 -20.82 -5.87
N ASN A 93 10.39 -20.61 -5.74
CA ASN A 93 11.17 -20.92 -4.55
C ASN A 93 11.10 -19.77 -3.53
N ASP A 94 11.19 -20.12 -2.25
CA ASP A 94 11.31 -19.14 -1.18
C ASP A 94 12.62 -18.35 -1.33
N MET A 95 12.54 -17.02 -1.12
CA MET A 95 13.69 -16.14 -1.11
C MET A 95 14.38 -16.16 0.25
N SER A 96 15.70 -15.96 0.26
CA SER A 96 16.50 -15.84 1.48
C SER A 96 16.74 -14.39 1.86
N VAL A 97 16.93 -14.12 3.14
CA VAL A 97 17.42 -12.81 3.61
C VAL A 97 18.82 -12.48 3.09
N ASP A 98 19.58 -13.51 2.70
CA ASP A 98 20.93 -13.36 2.11
C ASP A 98 20.86 -12.87 0.65
N ASP A 99 19.69 -12.96 0.00
CA ASP A 99 19.44 -12.43 -1.34
C ASP A 99 19.10 -10.93 -1.35
N LEU A 100 18.96 -10.32 -0.15
CA LEU A 100 18.66 -8.90 -0.03
C LEU A 100 19.86 -8.05 -0.40
N VAL A 101 19.62 -7.04 -1.23
CA VAL A 101 20.63 -6.05 -1.69
C VAL A 101 20.10 -4.64 -1.49
N GLU A 102 20.97 -3.70 -1.17
CA GLU A 102 20.59 -2.28 -1.05
C GLU A 102 20.34 -1.68 -2.44
N VAL A 103 19.27 -0.86 -2.55
CA VAL A 103 18.88 -0.15 -3.76
C VAL A 103 18.53 1.31 -3.43
N GLY A 104 18.53 2.18 -4.43
CA GLY A 104 18.19 3.59 -4.24
C GLY A 104 19.28 4.36 -3.49
N PRO A 105 18.91 5.39 -2.68
CA PRO A 105 17.55 5.88 -2.40
C PRO A 105 16.87 6.64 -3.55
N ALA A 106 17.64 7.18 -4.49
CA ALA A 106 17.11 7.87 -5.66
C ALA A 106 16.45 6.88 -6.64
N GLY A 107 15.61 7.41 -7.51
CA GLY A 107 14.96 6.62 -8.55
C GLY A 107 14.46 7.47 -9.69
N CYS A 108 13.91 6.79 -10.70
CA CYS A 108 13.37 7.38 -11.91
C CYS A 108 11.87 7.09 -12.02
N VAL A 109 11.08 8.09 -12.38
CA VAL A 109 9.64 7.96 -12.62
C VAL A 109 9.39 7.22 -13.93
N ILE A 110 8.73 6.06 -13.87
CA ILE A 110 8.39 5.25 -15.04
C ILE A 110 7.03 5.68 -15.63
N SER A 111 6.06 5.89 -14.75
CA SER A 111 4.70 6.29 -15.10
C SER A 111 4.07 7.01 -13.93
N TRP A 112 3.10 7.88 -14.18
CA TRP A 112 2.44 8.65 -13.14
C TRP A 112 1.03 9.07 -13.53
N THR A 113 0.24 9.45 -12.51
CA THR A 113 -1.06 10.09 -12.65
C THR A 113 -1.21 11.18 -11.62
N TRP A 114 -1.84 12.30 -11.97
CA TRP A 114 -2.05 13.42 -11.07
C TRP A 114 -3.38 13.31 -10.33
N LEU A 115 -3.33 13.41 -9.02
CA LEU A 115 -4.50 13.44 -8.14
C LEU A 115 -4.75 14.87 -7.68
N ARG A 116 -5.84 15.48 -8.18
CA ARG A 116 -6.19 16.88 -7.88
C ARG A 116 -6.90 17.05 -6.54
N GLU A 117 -7.71 16.06 -6.17
CA GLU A 117 -8.53 16.08 -4.94
C GLU A 117 -8.20 14.86 -4.07
N PRO A 118 -7.20 14.99 -3.18
CA PRO A 118 -6.84 13.91 -2.27
C PRO A 118 -7.95 13.60 -1.26
N ARG A 119 -8.11 12.32 -0.95
CA ARG A 119 -8.97 11.85 0.12
C ARG A 119 -8.21 11.88 1.46
N PRO A 120 -8.91 11.92 2.62
CA PRO A 120 -8.26 11.88 3.94
C PRO A 120 -7.33 10.68 4.18
N SER A 121 -7.55 9.57 3.45
CA SER A 121 -6.71 8.35 3.51
C SER A 121 -5.43 8.43 2.69
N ASN A 122 -5.29 9.44 1.81
CA ASN A 122 -4.09 9.60 0.98
C ASN A 122 -2.89 10.11 1.81
N PRO A 123 -1.64 9.84 1.37
CA PRO A 123 -0.45 10.25 2.11
C PRO A 123 -0.25 11.77 2.16
N LEU A 124 -0.72 12.48 1.14
CA LEU A 124 -0.66 13.94 1.07
C LEU A 124 -2.08 14.51 0.99
N GLN A 125 -2.30 15.67 1.66
CA GLN A 125 -3.60 16.36 1.71
C GLN A 125 -3.66 17.55 0.73
N ARG A 126 -2.74 17.61 -0.22
CA ARG A 126 -2.67 18.55 -1.33
C ARG A 126 -2.52 17.78 -2.63
N PRO A 127 -2.79 18.38 -3.81
CA PRO A 127 -2.59 17.71 -5.10
C PRO A 127 -1.19 17.11 -5.22
N PHE A 128 -1.10 15.88 -5.74
CA PHE A 128 0.15 15.14 -5.87
C PHE A 128 0.06 14.09 -6.99
N ALA A 129 1.17 13.49 -7.36
CA ALA A 129 1.18 12.37 -8.30
C ALA A 129 1.30 11.02 -7.58
N TRP A 130 0.50 10.03 -8.00
CA TRP A 130 0.84 8.63 -7.82
C TRP A 130 1.76 8.21 -8.95
N ALA A 131 2.87 7.58 -8.64
CA ALA A 131 3.85 7.19 -9.65
C ALA A 131 4.47 5.81 -9.39
N LEU A 132 4.83 5.14 -10.47
CA LEU A 132 5.73 4.01 -10.46
C LEU A 132 7.16 4.54 -10.51
N ILE A 133 7.93 4.28 -9.48
CA ILE A 133 9.29 4.76 -9.28
C ILE A 133 10.23 3.56 -9.31
N LYS A 134 11.12 3.53 -10.26
CA LYS A 134 12.20 2.53 -10.34
C LYS A 134 13.39 3.09 -9.57
N LEU A 135 13.70 2.51 -8.41
CA LEU A 135 14.87 2.88 -7.62
C LEU A 135 16.16 2.45 -8.33
N ASP A 136 17.23 3.19 -8.11
CA ASP A 136 18.53 2.85 -8.68
C ASP A 136 19.00 1.48 -8.18
N GLY A 137 19.42 0.62 -9.11
CA GLY A 137 19.80 -0.76 -8.81
C GLY A 137 18.63 -1.75 -8.75
N ALA A 138 17.36 -1.30 -8.87
CA ALA A 138 16.20 -2.18 -8.95
C ALA A 138 15.77 -2.42 -10.41
N ASP A 139 15.16 -3.58 -10.68
CA ASP A 139 14.57 -3.93 -11.98
C ASP A 139 13.05 -3.80 -11.99
N SER A 140 12.42 -3.71 -10.81
CA SER A 140 10.99 -3.43 -10.64
C SER A 140 10.74 -2.01 -10.16
N ALA A 141 9.46 -1.61 -10.08
CA ALA A 141 9.07 -0.26 -9.65
C ALA A 141 8.20 -0.29 -8.40
N LEU A 142 8.41 0.68 -7.53
CA LEU A 142 7.62 0.96 -6.34
C LEU A 142 6.53 1.97 -6.67
N LEU A 143 5.27 1.67 -6.32
CA LEU A 143 4.18 2.66 -6.38
C LEU A 143 4.22 3.56 -5.14
N HIS A 144 4.42 4.86 -5.33
CA HIS A 144 4.38 5.83 -4.22
C HIS A 144 3.92 7.22 -4.67
N ALA A 145 3.61 8.08 -3.68
CA ALA A 145 3.26 9.48 -3.91
C ALA A 145 4.49 10.32 -4.21
N ILE A 146 4.35 11.26 -5.16
CA ILE A 146 5.35 12.29 -5.47
C ILE A 146 4.76 13.67 -5.22
N ASP A 147 5.47 14.46 -4.45
CA ASP A 147 5.22 15.87 -4.20
C ASP A 147 6.09 16.71 -5.13
N ALA A 148 5.60 16.96 -6.34
CA ALA A 148 6.28 17.80 -7.32
C ALA A 148 5.81 19.26 -7.29
N GLY A 149 4.91 19.62 -6.35
CA GLY A 149 4.36 20.97 -6.25
C GLY A 149 3.25 21.25 -7.27
N SER A 150 3.39 20.86 -8.53
CA SER A 150 2.38 21.04 -9.57
C SER A 150 2.36 19.89 -10.57
N GLU A 151 1.22 19.73 -11.29
CA GLU A 151 1.06 18.74 -12.36
C GLU A 151 2.06 18.98 -13.51
N SER A 152 2.35 20.25 -13.83
CA SER A 152 3.28 20.63 -14.90
C SER A 152 4.75 20.32 -14.58
N ALA A 153 5.09 20.12 -13.32
CA ALA A 153 6.44 19.71 -12.90
C ALA A 153 6.67 18.20 -13.03
N MET A 154 5.60 17.42 -13.24
CA MET A 154 5.71 15.97 -13.38
C MET A 154 6.09 15.56 -14.79
N GLN A 155 7.10 14.71 -14.90
CA GLN A 155 7.56 14.13 -16.17
C GLN A 155 7.97 12.66 -15.97
N THR A 156 7.67 11.82 -16.97
CA THR A 156 8.25 10.48 -17.06
C THR A 156 9.75 10.61 -17.29
N GLY A 157 10.55 9.81 -16.60
CA GLY A 157 12.00 9.89 -16.64
C GLY A 157 12.61 10.86 -15.63
N MET A 158 11.83 11.68 -14.92
CA MET A 158 12.38 12.57 -13.91
C MET A 158 12.98 11.78 -12.73
N ARG A 159 14.03 12.36 -12.16
CA ARG A 159 14.69 11.83 -10.97
C ARG A 159 13.96 12.27 -9.71
N VAL A 160 13.87 11.36 -8.75
CA VAL A 160 13.19 11.62 -7.48
C VAL A 160 13.95 11.00 -6.31
N MET A 161 13.81 11.64 -5.14
CA MET A 161 14.38 11.21 -3.87
C MET A 161 13.27 10.98 -2.83
N PRO A 162 13.41 10.00 -1.93
CA PRO A 162 12.44 9.78 -0.86
C PRO A 162 12.57 10.83 0.23
N ARG A 163 11.43 11.29 0.74
CA ARG A 163 11.29 12.04 1.97
C ARG A 163 10.66 11.13 3.01
N PHE A 164 11.37 10.83 4.08
CA PHE A 164 10.91 9.97 5.16
C PHE A 164 10.17 10.75 6.22
N CYS A 165 9.24 10.09 6.93
CA CYS A 165 8.63 10.63 8.14
C CYS A 165 9.66 10.71 9.27
N ASP A 166 9.45 11.64 10.20
CA ASP A 166 10.27 11.75 11.43
C ASP A 166 9.97 10.55 12.32
N GLU A 167 8.70 10.27 12.58
CA GLU A 167 8.25 9.06 13.28
C GLU A 167 8.02 7.93 12.28
N ARG A 168 8.68 6.79 12.48
CA ARG A 168 8.61 5.62 11.63
C ARG A 168 8.26 4.39 12.44
N ASN A 169 7.34 3.58 11.92
CA ASN A 169 6.73 2.45 12.61
C ASN A 169 6.98 1.08 11.91
N GLY A 170 7.76 1.04 10.85
CA GLY A 170 8.06 -0.18 10.09
C GLY A 170 6.98 -0.51 9.07
N GLY A 171 6.64 0.45 8.21
CA GLY A 171 5.68 0.27 7.13
C GLY A 171 5.95 1.20 5.95
N ILE A 172 5.23 1.00 4.86
CA ILE A 172 5.39 1.83 3.64
C ILE A 172 5.09 3.31 3.89
N ARG A 173 4.28 3.63 4.91
CA ARG A 173 3.95 4.98 5.30
C ARG A 173 5.08 5.72 6.01
N ASP A 174 6.18 5.05 6.36
CA ASP A 174 7.40 5.66 6.86
C ASP A 174 8.09 6.52 5.79
N ILE A 175 7.75 6.28 4.52
CA ILE A 175 8.07 7.14 3.39
C ILE A 175 6.91 8.13 3.26
N ALA A 176 7.13 9.41 3.57
CA ALA A 176 6.10 10.43 3.45
C ALA A 176 5.67 10.64 1.98
N CYS A 177 6.65 10.80 1.11
CA CYS A 177 6.50 10.91 -0.34
C CYS A 177 7.87 10.86 -1.00
N PHE A 178 7.90 10.90 -2.32
CA PHE A 178 9.10 11.28 -3.08
C PHE A 178 9.00 12.75 -3.50
N VAL A 179 10.15 13.35 -3.76
CA VAL A 179 10.28 14.73 -4.27
C VAL A 179 11.26 14.72 -5.45
N PRO A 180 11.16 15.69 -6.39
CA PRO A 180 12.18 15.86 -7.42
C PRO A 180 13.58 15.92 -6.81
N GLU A 181 14.54 15.27 -7.46
CA GLU A 181 15.97 15.41 -7.15
C GLU A 181 16.47 16.73 -7.76
N ASP A 182 17.09 17.59 -6.95
CA ASP A 182 17.64 18.90 -7.35
C ASP A 182 18.84 18.77 -8.30
#